data_5567d5b97487445101fb4eee95c1ef42
#
_entry.id   5567d5b97487445101fb4eee95c1ef42
#
_cell.length_a   1.000
_cell.length_b   1.000
_cell.length_c   1.000
_cell.angle_alpha   90.00
_cell.angle_beta   90.00
_cell.angle_gamma   90.00
#
_symmetry.space_group_name_H-M   'P 1'
#
loop_
_entity.id
_entity.type
_entity.pdbx_description
1 polymer ?
#
loop_
_entity_poly.entity_id
_entity_poly.type
_entity_poly.pdbx_seq_one_letter_code
_entity_poly.pdbx_strand_id
1 'polypeptide(L)'
;ASMLMIGSFIMIACHLSFAFLLPVFPSKVLAVAIIAILGVSFSLVPAALWPSVPKIIDERILGSAYCVIFWIQNWGLLLVPVVIGKVLDATGGYTLPMVIFSSFGVFALIFGLWLKREDKKKGYGLELPNIK
;
A
#
# COMPACT_ATOMS: atom_id res chain seq x y z
N ALA A 1 -8.06 -6.87 7.57
CA ALA A 1 -8.26 -5.42 7.43
C ALA A 1 -7.30 -4.61 8.31
N SER A 2 -7.10 -4.96 9.58
CA SER A 2 -6.22 -4.21 10.50
C SER A 2 -4.76 -4.19 10.03
N MET A 3 -4.22 -5.30 9.54
CA MET A 3 -2.87 -5.36 8.98
C MET A 3 -2.69 -4.46 7.76
N LEU A 4 -3.70 -4.36 6.90
CA LEU A 4 -3.68 -3.44 5.76
C LEU A 4 -3.56 -1.99 6.22
N MET A 5 -4.27 -1.60 7.27
CA MET A 5 -4.22 -0.26 7.83
C MET A 5 -2.86 0.05 8.47
N ILE A 6 -2.29 -0.91 9.23
CA ILE A 6 -0.96 -0.77 9.84
C ILE A 6 0.10 -0.61 8.74
N GLY A 7 0.09 -1.48 7.72
CA GLY A 7 1.00 -1.36 6.59
C GLY A 7 0.90 -0.02 5.88
N SER A 8 -0.33 0.45 5.59
CA SER A 8 -0.54 1.75 4.95
C SER A 8 -0.06 2.92 5.81
N PHE A 9 -0.26 2.87 7.13
CA PHE A 9 0.21 3.91 8.03
C PHE A 9 1.75 3.98 8.08
N ILE A 10 2.41 2.82 8.18
CA ILE A 10 3.89 2.75 8.15
C ILE A 10 4.40 3.27 6.81
N MET A 11 3.76 2.92 5.70
CA MET A 11 4.12 3.38 4.36
C MET A 11 4.05 4.90 4.24
N ILE A 12 2.99 5.54 4.76
CA ILE A 12 2.86 7.00 4.81
C ILE A 12 4.01 7.60 5.61
N ALA A 13 4.25 7.09 6.81
CA ALA A 13 5.32 7.60 7.70
C ALA A 13 6.70 7.49 7.03
N CYS A 14 7.01 6.38 6.35
CA CYS A 14 8.26 6.21 5.62
C CYS A 14 8.42 7.21 4.48
N HIS A 15 7.38 7.39 3.64
CA HIS A 15 7.46 8.33 2.53
C HIS A 15 7.57 9.79 2.98
N LEU A 16 6.86 10.17 4.05
CA LEU A 16 7.01 11.50 4.65
C LEU A 16 8.40 11.69 5.28
N SER A 17 8.97 10.63 5.87
CA SER A 17 10.35 10.68 6.38
C SER A 17 11.36 10.88 5.25
N PHE A 18 11.18 10.25 4.10
CA PHE A 18 12.00 10.52 2.91
C PHE A 18 11.81 11.95 2.38
N ALA A 19 10.58 12.46 2.38
CA ALA A 19 10.28 13.79 1.85
C ALA A 19 10.86 14.92 2.71
N PHE A 20 10.80 14.79 4.04
CA PHE A 20 11.05 15.91 4.95
C PHE A 20 12.19 15.65 5.96
N LEU A 21 12.32 14.42 6.47
CA LEU A 21 13.33 14.12 7.49
C LEU A 21 14.72 13.90 6.87
N LEU A 22 14.81 13.14 5.79
CA LEU A 22 16.09 12.82 5.14
C LEU A 22 16.81 14.03 4.56
N PRO A 23 16.15 15.04 3.96
CA PRO A 23 16.82 16.27 3.52
C PRO A 23 17.40 17.10 4.65
N VAL A 24 16.77 17.06 5.84
CA VAL A 24 17.26 17.79 7.03
C VAL A 24 18.42 17.06 7.71
N PHE A 25 18.34 15.73 7.76
CA PHE A 25 19.36 14.86 8.35
C PHE A 25 19.88 13.86 7.31
N PRO A 26 20.77 14.28 6.40
CA PRO A 26 21.27 13.42 5.32
C PRO A 26 22.19 12.33 5.88
N SER A 27 21.63 11.18 6.21
CA SER A 27 22.34 10.02 6.75
C SER A 27 22.03 8.77 5.95
N LYS A 28 23.09 8.07 5.49
CA LYS A 28 22.96 6.78 4.79
C LYS A 28 22.29 5.73 5.70
N VAL A 29 22.62 5.73 6.99
CA VAL A 29 22.03 4.79 7.96
C VAL A 29 20.54 5.06 8.12
N LEU A 30 20.12 6.33 8.23
CA LEU A 30 18.72 6.70 8.29
C LEU A 30 17.96 6.26 7.03
N ALA A 31 18.52 6.50 5.85
CA ALA A 31 17.91 6.09 4.60
C ALA A 31 17.68 4.57 4.54
N VAL A 32 18.71 3.77 4.89
CA VAL A 32 18.62 2.31 4.93
C VAL A 32 17.59 1.84 5.95
N ALA A 33 17.53 2.45 7.13
CA ALA A 33 16.54 2.12 8.15
C ALA A 33 15.11 2.36 7.65
N ILE A 34 14.86 3.51 7.01
CA ILE A 34 13.53 3.82 6.45
C ILE A 34 13.17 2.82 5.34
N ILE A 35 14.10 2.46 4.45
CA ILE A 35 13.86 1.47 3.40
C ILE A 35 13.55 0.09 4.00
N ALA A 36 14.25 -0.33 5.05
CA ALA A 36 13.98 -1.59 5.73
C ALA A 36 12.55 -1.63 6.32
N ILE A 37 12.14 -0.55 6.99
CA ILE A 37 10.78 -0.42 7.54
C ILE A 37 9.74 -0.38 6.42
N LEU A 38 10.02 0.32 5.32
CA LEU A 38 9.16 0.36 4.15
C LEU A 38 8.99 -1.03 3.52
N GLY A 39 10.05 -1.84 3.48
CA GLY A 39 9.99 -3.23 3.02
C GLY A 39 9.06 -4.09 3.87
N VAL A 40 9.09 -3.95 5.19
CA VAL A 40 8.13 -4.62 6.10
C VAL A 40 6.71 -4.17 5.79
N SER A 41 6.48 -2.87 5.66
CA SER A 41 5.17 -2.32 5.30
C SER A 41 4.64 -2.87 3.97
N PHE A 42 5.52 -2.91 2.97
CA PHE A 42 5.19 -3.46 1.65
C PHE A 42 4.82 -4.94 1.69
N SER A 43 5.39 -5.72 2.60
CA SER A 43 5.04 -7.13 2.79
C SER A 43 3.68 -7.32 3.49
N LEU A 44 3.32 -6.43 4.42
CA LEU A 44 2.07 -6.52 5.17
C LEU A 44 0.83 -6.31 4.28
N VAL A 45 0.90 -5.44 3.30
CA VAL A 45 -0.24 -5.11 2.43
C VAL A 45 -0.72 -6.32 1.60
N PRO A 46 0.13 -6.99 0.79
CA PRO A 46 -0.29 -8.17 0.05
C PRO A 46 -0.61 -9.35 0.97
N ALA A 47 0.12 -9.53 2.08
CA ALA A 47 -0.17 -10.57 3.06
C ALA A 47 -1.58 -10.44 3.68
N ALA A 48 -2.10 -9.22 3.78
CA ALA A 48 -3.47 -8.99 4.24
C ALA A 48 -4.49 -9.04 3.10
N LEU A 49 -4.15 -8.53 1.92
CA LEU A 49 -5.07 -8.36 0.80
C LEU A 49 -5.41 -9.71 0.14
N TRP A 50 -4.41 -10.49 -0.27
CA TRP A 50 -4.61 -11.72 -1.02
C TRP A 50 -5.48 -12.76 -0.30
N PRO A 51 -5.28 -13.04 1.00
CA PRO A 51 -6.15 -13.97 1.74
C PRO A 51 -7.56 -13.42 2.00
N SER A 52 -7.79 -12.12 1.83
CA SER A 52 -9.11 -11.52 2.03
C SER A 52 -10.04 -11.74 0.83
N VAL A 53 -9.48 -11.87 -0.36
CA VAL A 53 -10.28 -12.02 -1.60
C VAL A 53 -11.21 -13.25 -1.56
N PRO A 54 -10.75 -14.48 -1.24
CA PRO A 54 -11.61 -15.65 -1.20
C PRO A 54 -12.62 -15.65 -0.04
N LYS A 55 -12.50 -14.74 0.92
CA LYS A 55 -13.50 -14.57 1.98
C LYS A 55 -14.69 -13.70 1.53
N ILE A 56 -14.49 -12.90 0.49
CA ILE A 56 -15.47 -11.91 0.01
C ILE A 56 -16.14 -12.40 -1.28
N ILE A 57 -15.39 -13.10 -2.12
CA ILE A 57 -15.79 -13.49 -3.47
C ILE A 57 -16.16 -14.97 -3.51
N ASP A 58 -17.25 -15.29 -4.24
CA ASP A 58 -17.67 -16.67 -4.50
C ASP A 58 -16.56 -17.46 -5.23
N GLU A 59 -16.36 -18.72 -4.83
CA GLU A 59 -15.33 -19.59 -5.39
C GLU A 59 -15.45 -19.77 -6.92
N ARG A 60 -16.68 -19.70 -7.45
CA ARG A 60 -16.97 -19.86 -8.88
C ARG A 60 -16.36 -18.76 -9.76
N ILE A 61 -16.23 -17.56 -9.23
CA ILE A 61 -15.71 -16.38 -9.94
C ILE A 61 -14.38 -15.87 -9.38
N LEU A 62 -13.78 -16.59 -8.43
CA LEU A 62 -12.57 -16.21 -7.75
C LEU A 62 -11.39 -15.98 -8.71
N GLY A 63 -11.24 -16.86 -9.72
CA GLY A 63 -10.21 -16.69 -10.75
C GLY A 63 -10.38 -15.40 -11.54
N SER A 64 -11.60 -15.06 -11.95
CA SER A 64 -11.89 -13.81 -12.66
C SER A 64 -11.63 -12.59 -11.77
N ALA A 65 -11.97 -12.66 -10.48
CA ALA A 65 -11.69 -11.59 -9.52
C ALA A 65 -10.19 -11.33 -9.40
N TYR A 66 -9.37 -12.36 -9.26
CA TYR A 66 -7.91 -12.22 -9.25
C TYR A 66 -7.38 -11.65 -10.57
N CYS A 67 -7.89 -12.07 -11.72
CA CYS A 67 -7.49 -11.52 -13.01
C CYS A 67 -7.74 -10.00 -13.09
N VAL A 68 -8.90 -9.53 -12.64
CA VAL A 68 -9.21 -8.09 -12.61
C VAL A 68 -8.29 -7.33 -11.66
N ILE A 69 -8.04 -7.87 -10.46
CA ILE A 69 -7.13 -7.24 -9.49
C ILE A 69 -5.72 -7.14 -10.08
N PHE A 70 -5.18 -8.21 -10.66
CA PHE A 70 -3.86 -8.21 -11.30
C PHE A 70 -3.81 -7.26 -12.50
N TRP A 71 -4.87 -7.19 -13.29
CA TRP A 71 -4.94 -6.27 -14.42
C TRP A 71 -4.82 -4.82 -13.97
N ILE A 72 -5.60 -4.41 -12.96
CA ILE A 72 -5.53 -3.06 -12.37
C ILE A 72 -4.15 -2.80 -11.78
N GLN A 73 -3.59 -3.77 -11.04
CA GLN A 73 -2.25 -3.66 -10.45
C GLN A 73 -1.17 -3.44 -11.51
N ASN A 74 -1.21 -4.15 -12.63
CA ASN A 74 -0.23 -3.99 -13.70
C ASN A 74 -0.30 -2.60 -14.36
N TRP A 75 -1.50 -2.02 -14.51
CA TRP A 75 -1.62 -0.62 -14.94
C TRP A 75 -0.95 0.34 -13.96
N GLY A 76 -1.12 0.13 -12.67
CA GLY A 76 -0.41 0.90 -11.63
C GLY A 76 1.11 0.76 -11.74
N LEU A 77 1.61 -0.47 -11.88
CA LEU A 77 3.05 -0.75 -12.03
C LEU A 77 3.66 -0.12 -13.30
N LEU A 78 2.87 0.02 -14.37
CA LEU A 78 3.31 0.68 -15.61
C LEU A 78 3.27 2.20 -15.49
N LEU A 79 2.15 2.76 -15.06
CA LEU A 79 1.89 4.20 -15.13
C LEU A 79 2.57 4.99 -14.02
N VAL A 80 2.61 4.45 -12.80
CA VAL A 80 3.15 5.18 -11.64
C VAL A 80 4.63 5.53 -11.82
N PRO A 81 5.54 4.64 -12.24
CA PRO A 81 6.94 5.00 -12.48
C PRO A 81 7.10 6.07 -13.56
N VAL A 82 6.30 6.02 -14.62
CA VAL A 82 6.34 7.01 -15.71
C VAL A 82 5.92 8.40 -15.22
N VAL A 83 4.83 8.47 -14.45
CA VAL A 83 4.36 9.74 -13.88
C VAL A 83 5.38 10.29 -12.89
N ILE A 84 5.88 9.45 -11.99
CA ILE A 84 6.88 9.85 -10.98
C ILE A 84 8.18 10.29 -11.62
N GLY A 85 8.65 9.61 -12.68
CA GLY A 85 9.82 10.04 -13.44
C GLY A 85 9.64 11.46 -14.02
N LYS A 86 8.51 11.72 -14.65
CA LYS A 86 8.21 13.07 -15.17
C LYS A 86 8.13 14.14 -14.07
N VAL A 87 7.57 13.80 -12.92
CA VAL A 87 7.52 14.72 -11.76
C VAL A 87 8.93 15.00 -11.26
N LEU A 88 9.77 13.99 -11.16
CA LEU A 88 11.17 14.12 -10.73
C LEU A 88 11.95 15.01 -11.70
N ASP A 89 11.81 14.80 -13.02
CA ASP A 89 12.47 15.60 -14.05
C ASP A 89 12.02 17.07 -14.01
N ALA A 90 10.73 17.30 -13.77
CA ALA A 90 10.16 18.65 -13.72
C ALA A 90 10.52 19.42 -12.43
N THR A 91 10.70 18.73 -11.31
CA THR A 91 10.95 19.36 -10.00
C THR A 91 12.42 19.35 -9.57
N GLY A 92 13.24 18.49 -10.18
CA GLY A 92 14.64 18.28 -9.83
C GLY A 92 14.87 17.73 -8.42
N GLY A 93 13.81 17.23 -7.75
CA GLY A 93 13.90 16.78 -6.36
C GLY A 93 12.92 15.66 -6.01
N TYR A 94 13.26 14.89 -4.98
CA TYR A 94 12.48 13.72 -4.55
C TYR A 94 11.32 14.05 -3.61
N THR A 95 11.23 15.28 -3.09
CA THR A 95 10.19 15.66 -2.11
C THR A 95 8.78 15.46 -2.66
N LEU A 96 8.49 16.01 -3.84
CA LEU A 96 7.15 15.89 -4.45
C LEU A 96 6.81 14.43 -4.83
N PRO A 97 7.69 13.64 -5.48
CA PRO A 97 7.48 12.21 -5.65
C PRO A 97 7.12 11.47 -4.36
N MET A 98 7.82 11.73 -3.27
CA MET A 98 7.58 11.06 -1.98
C MET A 98 6.23 11.47 -1.37
N VAL A 99 5.82 12.73 -1.52
CA VAL A 99 4.48 13.19 -1.09
C VAL A 99 3.38 12.53 -1.91
N ILE A 100 3.57 12.35 -3.22
CA ILE A 100 2.63 11.61 -4.08
C ILE A 100 2.50 10.15 -3.61
N PHE A 101 3.59 9.45 -3.33
CA PHE A 101 3.54 8.10 -2.79
C PHE A 101 2.86 8.05 -1.42
N SER A 102 3.08 9.04 -0.56
CA SER A 102 2.37 9.17 0.71
C SER A 102 0.86 9.30 0.51
N SER A 103 0.42 10.03 -0.52
CA SER A 103 -1.02 10.16 -0.83
C SER A 103 -1.67 8.83 -1.20
N PHE A 104 -0.97 7.93 -1.92
CA PHE A 104 -1.46 6.58 -2.18
C PHE A 104 -1.64 5.77 -0.88
N GLY A 105 -0.76 5.97 0.10
CA GLY A 105 -0.92 5.39 1.44
C GLY A 105 -2.19 5.89 2.14
N VAL A 106 -2.52 7.17 1.99
CA VAL A 106 -3.77 7.75 2.54
C VAL A 106 -4.99 7.12 1.89
N PHE A 107 -5.01 6.96 0.55
CA PHE A 107 -6.08 6.25 -0.14
C PHE A 107 -6.20 4.79 0.36
N ALA A 108 -5.08 4.10 0.53
CA ALA A 108 -5.07 2.74 1.06
C ALA A 108 -5.65 2.67 2.48
N LEU A 109 -5.38 3.66 3.35
CA LEU A 109 -5.99 3.76 4.67
C LEU A 109 -7.51 3.96 4.58
N ILE A 110 -7.98 4.85 3.71
CA ILE A 110 -9.41 5.12 3.53
C ILE A 110 -10.14 3.85 3.09
N PHE A 111 -9.62 3.15 2.07
CA PHE A 111 -10.19 1.90 1.60
C PHE A 111 -10.07 0.78 2.64
N GLY A 112 -8.98 0.72 3.40
CA GLY A 112 -8.80 -0.23 4.52
C GLY A 112 -9.84 -0.01 5.62
N LEU A 113 -10.12 1.24 5.98
CA LEU A 113 -11.19 1.59 6.92
C LEU A 113 -12.57 1.22 6.39
N TRP A 114 -12.83 1.44 5.11
CA TRP A 114 -14.09 1.07 4.48
C TRP A 114 -14.26 -0.45 4.45
N LEU A 115 -13.23 -1.18 4.06
CA LEU A 115 -13.22 -2.63 4.09
C LEU A 115 -13.49 -3.18 5.50
N LYS A 116 -12.87 -2.60 6.53
CA LYS A 116 -13.11 -2.97 7.92
C LYS A 116 -14.54 -2.72 8.38
N ARG A 117 -15.16 -1.63 7.92
CA ARG A 117 -16.56 -1.32 8.21
C ARG A 117 -17.50 -2.33 7.54
N GLU A 118 -17.25 -2.67 6.28
CA GLU A 118 -18.05 -3.67 5.56
C GLU A 118 -17.87 -5.08 6.14
N ASP A 119 -16.66 -5.45 6.58
CA ASP A 119 -16.42 -6.71 7.27
C ASP A 119 -17.27 -6.82 8.55
N LYS A 120 -17.33 -5.74 9.35
CA LYS A 120 -18.17 -5.71 10.56
C LYS A 120 -19.67 -5.83 10.24
N LYS A 121 -20.14 -5.27 9.11
CA LYS A 121 -21.55 -5.33 8.73
C LYS A 121 -21.96 -6.69 8.17
N LYS A 122 -21.08 -7.29 7.36
CA LYS A 122 -21.40 -8.50 6.60
C LYS A 122 -20.80 -9.78 7.17
N GLY A 123 -19.91 -9.67 8.16
CA GLY A 123 -19.35 -10.82 8.85
C GLY A 123 -18.43 -11.69 7.99
N TYR A 124 -17.64 -11.10 7.06
CA TYR A 124 -16.71 -11.85 6.21
C TYR A 124 -15.58 -12.53 6.97
N GLY A 125 -15.30 -12.12 8.22
CA GLY A 125 -14.25 -12.69 9.05
C GLY A 125 -12.84 -12.37 8.54
N LEU A 126 -12.60 -11.17 8.03
CA LEU A 126 -11.31 -10.76 7.49
C LEU A 126 -10.20 -10.70 8.52
N GLU A 127 -10.54 -10.59 9.80
CA GLU A 127 -9.59 -10.60 10.92
C GLU A 127 -9.31 -12.02 11.45
N LEU A 128 -10.08 -13.02 11.03
CA LEU A 128 -9.92 -14.39 11.45
C LEU A 128 -8.87 -15.13 10.59
N PRO A 129 -8.14 -16.11 11.13
CA PRO A 129 -7.23 -16.92 10.33
C PRO A 129 -7.98 -17.72 9.25
N ASN A 130 -7.30 -18.04 8.14
CA ASN A 130 -7.84 -18.87 7.06
C ASN A 130 -7.73 -20.37 7.36
N ILE A 131 -7.99 -20.77 8.60
CA ILE A 131 -8.00 -22.17 9.01
C ILE A 131 -9.44 -22.68 8.79
N LYS A 132 -9.62 -23.57 7.81
CA LYS A 132 -10.77 -24.44 7.71
C LYS A 132 -10.49 -25.74 8.45
#